data_073f7dedb92d48e75deaf71f73def5ff
#
_entry.id   073f7dedb92d48e75deaf71f73def5ff
#
_cell.length_a   1.000
_cell.length_b   1.000
_cell.length_c   1.000
_cell.angle_alpha   90.00
_cell.angle_beta   90.00
_cell.angle_gamma   90.00
#
_symmetry.space_group_name_H-M   'P 1'
#
loop_
_entity.id
_entity.type
_entity.pdbx_description
1 polymer ?
#
loop_
_entity_poly.entity_id
_entity_poly.type
_entity_poly.pdbx_seq_one_letter_code
_entity_poly.pdbx_strand_id
1 'polypeptide(L)'
;MKEGWIGDDYLVLFDEAEVAQVTARYQVATQLPGLNVIGLRGWDDLIVRDAVGSAHVVPSVPMDPQNMTPYVVPGHAALKQDSRFAGKIKWYLQPVVFGGDPNAGPNVAWVTHEQHGELVAWWNAKYRELKVNGGAA
;
A
#
# COMPACT_ATOMS: atom_id res chain seq x y z
N MET A 1 -8.14 7.76 11.02
CA MET A 1 -8.01 7.58 9.56
C MET A 1 -8.86 8.61 8.84
N LYS A 2 -8.30 9.21 7.82
CA LYS A 2 -9.00 10.13 6.95
C LYS A 2 -8.73 9.75 5.50
N GLU A 3 -9.74 9.82 4.63
CA GLU A 3 -9.58 9.41 3.25
C GLU A 3 -10.34 10.31 2.29
N GLY A 4 -9.91 10.35 1.04
CA GLY A 4 -10.54 11.15 -0.01
C GLY A 4 -9.65 11.39 -1.21
N TRP A 5 -10.17 12.14 -2.17
CA TRP A 5 -9.50 12.45 -3.41
C TRP A 5 -8.57 13.65 -3.29
N ILE A 6 -7.37 13.52 -3.86
CA ILE A 6 -6.47 14.62 -4.20
C ILE A 6 -6.21 14.48 -5.71
N GLY A 7 -6.83 15.36 -6.51
CA GLY A 7 -6.75 15.18 -7.96
C GLY A 7 -7.30 13.82 -8.38
N ASP A 8 -6.49 13.04 -9.08
CA ASP A 8 -6.86 11.70 -9.55
C ASP A 8 -6.48 10.58 -8.58
N ASP A 9 -5.85 10.91 -7.46
CA ASP A 9 -5.42 9.92 -6.47
C ASP A 9 -6.37 9.88 -5.29
N TYR A 10 -6.83 8.67 -4.94
CA TYR A 10 -7.56 8.44 -3.70
C TYR A 10 -6.57 8.13 -2.60
N LEU A 11 -6.55 8.97 -1.55
CA LEU A 11 -5.62 8.79 -0.43
C LEU A 11 -6.34 8.30 0.81
N VAL A 12 -5.66 7.44 1.55
CA VAL A 12 -6.01 7.08 2.92
C VAL A 12 -4.85 7.51 3.80
N LEU A 13 -5.11 8.36 4.79
CA LEU A 13 -4.09 8.83 5.73
C LEU A 13 -4.43 8.32 7.14
N PHE A 14 -3.49 7.62 7.76
CA PHE A 14 -3.68 7.06 9.10
C PHE A 14 -3.29 8.08 10.17
N ASP A 15 -4.00 8.04 11.30
CA ASP A 15 -3.66 8.84 12.48
C ASP A 15 -2.41 8.28 13.14
N GLU A 16 -1.67 9.12 13.88
CA GLU A 16 -0.46 8.67 14.58
C GLU A 16 -0.74 7.50 15.54
N ALA A 17 -1.92 7.47 16.14
CA ALA A 17 -2.31 6.36 17.01
C ALA A 17 -2.49 5.03 16.26
N GLU A 18 -2.71 5.07 14.95
CA GLU A 18 -2.94 3.89 14.12
C GLU A 18 -1.64 3.36 13.48
N VAL A 19 -0.60 4.19 13.39
CA VAL A 19 0.59 3.89 12.58
C VAL A 19 1.28 2.60 12.98
N ALA A 20 1.48 2.35 14.26
CA ALA A 20 2.16 1.15 14.73
C ALA A 20 1.39 -0.12 14.35
N GLN A 21 0.08 -0.12 14.54
CA GLN A 21 -0.78 -1.26 14.22
C GLN A 21 -0.83 -1.54 12.72
N VAL A 22 -0.96 -0.47 11.92
CA VAL A 22 -1.00 -0.59 10.46
C VAL A 22 0.34 -1.08 9.91
N THR A 23 1.45 -0.55 10.42
CA THR A 23 2.79 -0.98 10.04
C THR A 23 2.98 -2.48 10.29
N ALA A 24 2.54 -2.96 11.46
CA ALA A 24 2.59 -4.38 11.78
C ALA A 24 1.69 -5.21 10.86
N ARG A 25 0.50 -4.71 10.54
CA ARG A 25 -0.47 -5.38 9.65
C ARG A 25 0.14 -5.70 8.29
N TYR A 26 0.87 -4.73 7.70
CA TYR A 26 1.51 -4.89 6.40
C TYR A 26 2.86 -5.61 6.47
N GLN A 27 3.35 -5.95 7.67
CA GLN A 27 4.64 -6.60 7.88
C GLN A 27 5.80 -5.84 7.22
N VAL A 28 5.76 -4.52 7.31
CA VAL A 28 6.73 -3.62 6.67
C VAL A 28 8.14 -3.86 7.17
N ALA A 29 8.31 -4.19 8.45
CA ALA A 29 9.63 -4.43 9.03
C ALA A 29 10.42 -5.54 8.32
N THR A 30 9.72 -6.49 7.70
CA THR A 30 10.36 -7.59 6.95
C THR A 30 10.93 -7.10 5.61
N GLN A 31 10.24 -6.17 4.96
CA GLN A 31 10.59 -5.70 3.62
C GLN A 31 11.38 -4.40 3.64
N LEU A 32 10.98 -3.50 4.53
CA LEU A 32 11.48 -2.11 4.61
C LEU A 32 11.77 -1.78 6.08
N PRO A 33 12.83 -2.35 6.68
CA PRO A 33 13.14 -2.11 8.09
C PRO A 33 13.27 -0.61 8.41
N GLY A 34 12.69 -0.20 9.54
CA GLY A 34 12.76 1.19 10.01
C GLY A 34 11.72 2.12 9.41
N LEU A 35 10.87 1.64 8.52
CA LEU A 35 9.80 2.45 7.93
C LEU A 35 8.45 2.15 8.58
N ASN A 36 7.60 3.19 8.65
CA ASN A 36 6.24 3.09 9.15
C ASN A 36 5.24 3.43 8.05
N VAL A 37 4.14 2.71 7.98
CA VAL A 37 3.05 3.01 7.05
C VAL A 37 2.21 4.14 7.62
N ILE A 38 2.10 5.24 6.90
CA ILE A 38 1.29 6.40 7.30
C ILE A 38 0.08 6.63 6.40
N GLY A 39 -0.02 5.89 5.30
CA GLY A 39 -1.16 6.03 4.40
C GLY A 39 -1.09 5.11 3.18
N LEU A 40 -2.08 5.27 2.31
CA LEU A 40 -2.17 4.61 1.02
C LEU A 40 -2.42 5.66 -0.06
N ARG A 41 -1.83 5.49 -1.24
CA ARG A 41 -2.06 6.36 -2.39
C ARG A 41 -2.59 5.54 -3.56
N GLY A 42 -3.78 5.91 -4.07
CA GLY A 42 -4.38 5.27 -5.23
C GLY A 42 -4.64 3.78 -5.03
N TRP A 43 -4.76 3.32 -3.80
CA TRP A 43 -4.94 1.94 -3.38
C TRP A 43 -3.76 1.00 -3.69
N ASP A 44 -2.90 1.34 -4.65
CA ASP A 44 -1.80 0.47 -5.10
C ASP A 44 -0.51 0.72 -4.34
N ASP A 45 -0.31 1.92 -3.81
CA ASP A 45 0.92 2.34 -3.17
C ASP A 45 0.73 2.50 -1.66
N LEU A 46 1.76 2.13 -0.90
CA LEU A 46 1.88 2.51 0.50
C LEU A 46 2.60 3.85 0.59
N ILE A 47 2.15 4.71 1.50
CA ILE A 47 2.89 5.89 1.91
C ILE A 47 3.62 5.52 3.19
N VAL A 48 4.96 5.60 3.16
CA VAL A 48 5.80 5.22 4.29
C VAL A 48 6.62 6.42 4.76
N ARG A 49 7.02 6.40 6.05
CA ARG A 49 7.81 7.46 6.67
C ARG A 49 9.03 6.84 7.33
N ASP A 50 10.20 7.41 7.10
CA ASP A 50 11.44 6.97 7.74
C ASP A 50 11.63 7.58 9.14
N ALA A 51 12.74 7.23 9.80
CA ALA A 51 13.03 7.68 11.17
C ALA A 51 13.24 9.19 11.29
N VAL A 52 13.63 9.85 10.20
CA VAL A 52 13.83 11.33 10.20
C VAL A 52 12.57 12.07 9.78
N GLY A 53 11.49 11.34 9.48
CA GLY A 53 10.20 11.94 9.13
C GLY A 53 9.97 12.17 7.64
N SER A 54 10.87 11.72 6.77
CA SER A 54 10.71 11.86 5.33
C SER A 54 9.73 10.81 4.80
N ALA A 55 8.78 11.26 3.96
CA ALA A 55 7.77 10.39 3.38
C ALA A 55 8.15 9.94 1.98
N HIS A 56 7.77 8.71 1.67
CA HIS A 56 8.00 8.08 0.37
C HIS A 56 6.77 7.26 0.00
N VAL A 57 6.60 6.99 -1.29
CA VAL A 57 5.64 5.99 -1.75
C VAL A 57 6.38 4.78 -2.30
N VAL A 58 5.78 3.61 -2.10
CA VAL A 58 6.29 2.33 -2.61
C VAL A 58 5.10 1.47 -3.01
N PRO A 59 5.18 0.71 -4.12
CA PRO A 59 4.12 -0.22 -4.45
C PRO A 59 3.86 -1.20 -3.31
N SER A 60 2.60 -1.52 -3.06
CA SER A 60 2.25 -2.48 -2.00
C SER A 60 2.74 -3.90 -2.34
N VAL A 61 2.74 -4.25 -3.63
CA VAL A 61 3.28 -5.53 -4.13
C VAL A 61 3.97 -5.27 -5.48
N PRO A 62 5.29 -5.44 -5.60
CA PRO A 62 6.23 -5.78 -4.54
C PRO A 62 6.64 -4.59 -3.70
N MET A 63 6.77 -4.82 -2.41
CA MET A 63 7.24 -3.80 -1.47
C MET A 63 8.77 -3.84 -1.46
N ASP A 64 9.38 -3.19 -2.46
CA ASP A 64 10.82 -3.22 -2.70
C ASP A 64 11.42 -1.82 -2.51
N PRO A 65 12.50 -1.67 -1.69
CA PRO A 65 13.12 -0.36 -1.48
C PRO A 65 13.58 0.33 -2.77
N GLN A 66 13.91 -0.42 -3.81
CA GLN A 66 14.32 0.14 -5.10
C GLN A 66 13.20 0.91 -5.80
N ASN A 67 11.95 0.63 -5.42
CA ASN A 67 10.79 1.28 -6.01
C ASN A 67 10.24 2.42 -5.16
N MET A 68 10.96 2.80 -4.09
CA MET A 68 10.57 3.95 -3.25
C MET A 68 10.88 5.26 -3.95
N THR A 69 9.93 6.20 -3.90
CA THR A 69 10.12 7.56 -4.41
C THR A 69 9.65 8.58 -3.37
N PRO A 70 10.32 9.74 -3.27
CA PRO A 70 9.90 10.79 -2.34
C PRO A 70 8.47 11.24 -2.60
N TYR A 71 7.73 11.55 -1.55
CA TYR A 71 6.35 11.98 -1.65
C TYR A 71 6.06 13.09 -0.63
N VAL A 72 5.32 14.11 -1.06
CA VAL A 72 4.85 15.16 -0.17
C VAL A 72 3.41 14.85 0.21
N VAL A 73 3.20 14.53 1.50
CA VAL A 73 1.89 14.17 2.01
C VAL A 73 1.02 15.43 2.11
N PRO A 74 -0.17 15.47 1.47
CA PRO A 74 -1.06 16.61 1.60
C PRO A 74 -1.68 16.68 2.99
N GLY A 75 -2.15 17.87 3.37
CA GLY A 75 -2.91 18.02 4.61
C GLY A 75 -4.26 17.30 4.54
N HIS A 76 -4.75 16.82 5.67
CA HIS A 76 -6.03 16.10 5.75
C HIS A 76 -7.20 16.94 5.20
N ALA A 77 -7.16 18.26 5.40
CA ALA A 77 -8.23 19.16 4.94
C ALA A 77 -8.35 19.23 3.41
N ALA A 78 -7.29 18.86 2.69
CA ALA A 78 -7.30 18.88 1.22
C ALA A 78 -8.01 17.66 0.62
N LEU A 79 -8.29 16.62 1.40
CA LEU A 79 -8.92 15.39 0.92
C LEU A 79 -10.41 15.60 0.69
N LYS A 80 -10.87 15.27 -0.51
CA LYS A 80 -12.29 15.31 -0.87
C LYS A 80 -12.91 13.95 -0.63
N GLN A 81 -13.71 13.84 0.42
CA GLN A 81 -14.35 12.59 0.81
C GLN A 81 -15.29 12.06 -0.27
N ASP A 82 -15.30 10.74 -0.42
CA ASP A 82 -16.19 10.04 -1.34
C ASP A 82 -16.72 8.78 -0.64
N SER A 83 -17.99 8.83 -0.24
CA SER A 83 -18.60 7.76 0.53
C SER A 83 -18.69 6.42 -0.22
N ARG A 84 -18.60 6.45 -1.55
CA ARG A 84 -18.62 5.22 -2.35
C ARG A 84 -17.43 4.32 -2.06
N PHE A 85 -16.30 4.92 -1.65
CA PHE A 85 -15.04 4.20 -1.43
C PHE A 85 -14.64 4.12 0.05
N ALA A 86 -15.41 4.73 0.93
CA ALA A 86 -15.06 4.80 2.35
C ALA A 86 -14.89 3.40 2.97
N GLY A 87 -13.74 3.17 3.59
CA GLY A 87 -13.42 1.90 4.26
C GLY A 87 -13.12 0.74 3.34
N LYS A 88 -13.00 0.99 2.03
CA LYS A 88 -12.76 -0.05 1.03
C LYS A 88 -11.46 0.22 0.29
N ILE A 89 -10.75 -0.84 -0.07
CA ILE A 89 -9.51 -0.76 -0.83
C ILE A 89 -9.67 -1.60 -2.08
N LYS A 90 -9.34 -1.01 -3.24
CA LYS A 90 -9.33 -1.71 -4.51
C LYS A 90 -8.16 -2.70 -4.52
N TRP A 91 -8.44 -3.93 -4.91
CA TRP A 91 -7.46 -4.99 -4.94
C TRP A 91 -7.53 -5.78 -6.23
N TYR A 92 -6.37 -6.17 -6.76
CA TYR A 92 -6.30 -7.11 -7.88
C TYR A 92 -6.16 -8.52 -7.32
N LEU A 93 -7.11 -9.41 -7.66
CA LEU A 93 -7.10 -10.80 -7.20
C LEU A 93 -5.78 -11.50 -7.58
N GLN A 94 -5.28 -11.20 -8.79
CA GLN A 94 -3.92 -11.51 -9.19
C GLN A 94 -3.19 -10.19 -9.38
N PRO A 95 -2.18 -9.87 -8.54
CA PRO A 95 -1.44 -8.63 -8.68
C PRO A 95 -0.77 -8.49 -10.04
N VAL A 96 -0.62 -7.25 -10.50
CA VAL A 96 -0.06 -6.97 -11.82
C VAL A 96 1.35 -7.54 -11.99
N VAL A 97 2.17 -7.50 -10.93
CA VAL A 97 3.52 -8.07 -10.95
C VAL A 97 3.52 -9.58 -11.18
N PHE A 98 2.41 -10.26 -10.91
CA PHE A 98 2.21 -11.69 -11.15
C PHE A 98 1.40 -11.97 -12.42
N GLY A 99 1.28 -10.99 -13.32
CA GLY A 99 0.60 -11.12 -14.60
C GLY A 99 -0.89 -10.80 -14.60
N GLY A 100 -1.43 -10.26 -13.49
CA GLY A 100 -2.82 -9.85 -13.43
C GLY A 100 -3.10 -8.66 -14.35
N ASP A 101 -4.27 -8.66 -14.99
CA ASP A 101 -4.71 -7.56 -15.85
C ASP A 101 -5.44 -6.51 -15.02
N PRO A 102 -4.90 -5.27 -14.89
CA PRO A 102 -5.54 -4.22 -14.11
C PRO A 102 -6.86 -3.73 -14.74
N ASN A 103 -7.09 -4.01 -16.01
CA ASN A 103 -8.29 -3.59 -16.73
C ASN A 103 -9.39 -4.65 -16.76
N ALA A 104 -9.09 -5.87 -16.29
CA ALA A 104 -10.08 -6.95 -16.27
C ALA A 104 -10.96 -6.84 -15.03
N GLY A 105 -12.25 -6.54 -15.20
CA GLY A 105 -13.20 -6.43 -14.10
C GLY A 105 -13.20 -7.62 -13.15
N PRO A 106 -13.17 -8.88 -13.64
CA PRO A 106 -13.08 -10.05 -12.77
C PRO A 106 -11.83 -10.13 -11.90
N ASN A 107 -10.77 -9.42 -12.25
CA ASN A 107 -9.53 -9.35 -11.45
C ASN A 107 -9.58 -8.28 -10.35
N VAL A 108 -10.65 -7.51 -10.25
CA VAL A 108 -10.77 -6.42 -9.27
C VAL A 108 -11.75 -6.83 -8.17
N ALA A 109 -11.34 -6.62 -6.93
CA ALA A 109 -12.19 -6.78 -5.75
C ALA A 109 -12.03 -5.57 -4.83
N TRP A 110 -13.03 -5.30 -4.01
CA TRP A 110 -12.97 -4.29 -2.96
C TRP A 110 -12.90 -5.00 -1.63
N VAL A 111 -11.85 -4.73 -0.87
CA VAL A 111 -11.54 -5.46 0.37
C VAL A 111 -11.49 -4.50 1.56
N THR A 112 -11.58 -5.04 2.77
CA THR A 112 -11.38 -4.28 4.00
C THR A 112 -9.90 -3.98 4.21
N HIS A 113 -9.60 -3.05 5.13
CA HIS A 113 -8.22 -2.73 5.49
C HIS A 113 -7.48 -3.95 6.05
N GLU A 114 -8.14 -4.75 6.88
CA GLU A 114 -7.55 -5.98 7.44
C GLU A 114 -7.24 -6.99 6.34
N GLN A 115 -8.18 -7.23 5.43
CA GLN A 115 -7.98 -8.13 4.30
C GLN A 115 -6.85 -7.65 3.41
N HIS A 116 -6.79 -6.35 3.15
CA HIS A 116 -5.73 -5.76 2.32
C HIS A 116 -4.36 -6.01 2.95
N GLY A 117 -4.21 -5.80 4.25
CA GLY A 117 -2.96 -6.06 4.95
C GLY A 117 -2.51 -7.51 4.84
N GLU A 118 -3.43 -8.46 5.03
CA GLU A 118 -3.15 -9.89 4.92
C GLU A 118 -2.73 -10.27 3.50
N LEU A 119 -3.43 -9.76 2.49
CA LEU A 119 -3.13 -10.02 1.09
C LEU A 119 -1.77 -9.45 0.67
N VAL A 120 -1.49 -8.22 1.08
CA VAL A 120 -0.20 -7.57 0.79
C VAL A 120 0.94 -8.39 1.41
N ALA A 121 0.82 -8.78 2.67
CA ALA A 121 1.85 -9.58 3.34
C ALA A 121 2.07 -10.92 2.65
N TRP A 122 0.98 -11.60 2.27
CA TRP A 122 1.06 -12.90 1.60
C TRP A 122 1.75 -12.80 0.24
N TRP A 123 1.34 -11.83 -0.60
CA TRP A 123 1.90 -11.67 -1.93
C TRP A 123 3.36 -11.19 -1.90
N ASN A 124 3.74 -10.38 -0.93
CA ASN A 124 5.14 -9.98 -0.76
C ASN A 124 6.02 -11.17 -0.35
N ALA A 125 5.53 -12.03 0.54
CA ALA A 125 6.22 -13.25 0.90
C ALA A 125 6.40 -14.16 -0.34
N LYS A 126 5.35 -14.29 -1.16
CA LYS A 126 5.39 -15.05 -2.40
C LYS A 126 6.37 -14.46 -3.42
N TYR A 127 6.36 -13.14 -3.55
CA TYR A 127 7.29 -12.43 -4.43
C TYR A 127 8.74 -12.70 -4.04
N ARG A 128 9.07 -12.60 -2.76
CA ARG A 128 10.43 -12.90 -2.27
C ARG A 128 10.83 -14.33 -2.53
N GLU A 129 9.93 -15.27 -2.29
CA GLU A 129 10.17 -16.69 -2.54
C GLU A 129 10.51 -16.93 -4.01
N LEU A 130 9.72 -16.38 -4.93
CA LEU A 130 9.94 -16.52 -6.36
C LEU A 130 11.20 -15.81 -6.81
N LYS A 131 11.52 -14.65 -6.24
CA LYS A 131 12.72 -13.89 -6.57
C LYS A 131 13.98 -14.64 -6.17
N VAL A 132 13.99 -15.25 -4.98
CA VAL A 132 15.12 -16.06 -4.50
C VAL A 132 15.30 -17.30 -5.39
N ASN A 133 14.21 -18.03 -5.65
CA ASN A 133 14.26 -19.26 -6.45
C ASN A 133 14.55 -18.96 -7.93
N GLY A 134 13.90 -17.95 -8.49
CA GLY A 134 14.11 -17.53 -9.88
C GLY A 134 15.42 -16.81 -10.10
N GLY A 135 15.88 -16.04 -9.14
CA GLY A 135 17.16 -15.33 -9.20
C GLY A 135 18.35 -16.26 -9.11
N ALA A 136 18.17 -17.46 -8.57
CA ALA A 136 19.19 -18.50 -8.53
C ALA A 136 19.38 -19.21 -9.89
N ALA A 137 18.42 -19.01 -10.76
CA ALA A 137 18.49 -19.51 -12.14
C ALA A 137 19.18 -18.47 -13.03
#